data_c1cb237c97d2c48fb11cc268495956c4
#
_entry.id   c1cb237c97d2c48fb11cc268495956c4
#
_cell.length_a   1.000
_cell.length_b   1.000
_cell.length_c   1.000
_cell.angle_alpha   90.00
_cell.angle_beta   90.00
_cell.angle_gamma   90.00
#
_symmetry.space_group_name_H-M   'P 1'
#
loop_
_entity.id
_entity.type
_entity.pdbx_description
1 polymer ?
#
loop_
_entity_poly.entity_id
_entity_poly.type
_entity_poly.pdbx_seq_one_letter_code
_entity_poly.pdbx_strand_id
1 'polypeptide(L)'
;DNNGNLGYFTALYMVYPFETASYETQVGHVSEPVKTRFGYHIIKVNDKRPSRGEVKVAHIMIRTDAKKLNTDTLSKVKVYEIYDSLLTNSGSNFMELAKKYSDDKKSGSKGGELDWFGTNKMVKNFEEVAFDLDSIGAFSEPFQTEFGWHIVKLLDKKGLPEFEQIKSELKKRIERDSRSQKTRDVVIDRLKSEWGFVENKKAKDVFYKIINDDFFNGEDILKKINNDGHVMFVFNSSQDNSQRYVFQKDFAKYLISYRDRFSQKIDINTMINQLYKTYKKGQILESIN
;
A
#
# COMPACT_ATOMS: atom_id res chain seq x y z
N ASP A 1 18.79 9.22 6.75
CA ASP A 1 19.20 8.27 5.72
C ASP A 1 19.59 6.95 6.39
N ASN A 2 18.95 5.85 6.00
CA ASN A 2 19.15 4.52 6.59
C ASN A 2 20.12 3.65 5.76
N ASN A 3 20.89 4.26 4.85
CA ASN A 3 21.85 3.58 3.97
C ASN A 3 21.21 2.41 3.18
N GLY A 4 19.94 2.55 2.79
CA GLY A 4 19.19 1.52 2.07
C GLY A 4 18.64 0.39 2.95
N ASN A 5 18.83 0.42 4.27
CA ASN A 5 18.28 -0.60 5.17
C ASN A 5 16.77 -0.36 5.39
N LEU A 6 15.95 -1.26 4.86
CA LEU A 6 14.49 -1.18 4.95
C LEU A 6 13.92 -1.87 6.21
N GLY A 7 14.77 -2.53 6.99
CA GLY A 7 14.32 -3.38 8.09
C GLY A 7 13.53 -4.60 7.60
N TYR A 8 12.83 -5.26 8.52
CA TYR A 8 11.94 -6.37 8.19
C TYR A 8 10.63 -5.85 7.64
N PHE A 9 10.07 -6.52 6.66
CA PHE A 9 8.73 -6.26 6.15
C PHE A 9 8.01 -7.58 5.81
N THR A 10 6.68 -7.51 5.81
CA THR A 10 5.82 -8.65 5.50
C THR A 10 5.27 -8.56 4.08
N ALA A 11 4.61 -9.63 3.63
CA ALA A 11 3.90 -9.63 2.35
C ALA A 11 2.88 -8.49 2.25
N LEU A 12 2.67 -7.97 1.04
CA LEU A 12 1.79 -6.84 0.72
C LEU A 12 2.24 -5.49 1.31
N TYR A 13 3.47 -5.38 1.74
CA TYR A 13 4.07 -4.13 2.22
C TYR A 13 4.82 -3.39 1.10
N MET A 14 5.59 -4.12 0.30
CA MET A 14 6.34 -3.59 -0.83
C MET A 14 5.59 -3.81 -2.15
N VAL A 15 5.97 -3.09 -3.22
CA VAL A 15 5.42 -3.35 -4.56
C VAL A 15 5.79 -4.77 -5.01
N TYR A 16 4.86 -5.44 -5.67
CA TYR A 16 4.93 -6.88 -5.96
C TYR A 16 6.26 -7.38 -6.57
N PRO A 17 6.87 -6.73 -7.60
CA PRO A 17 8.15 -7.21 -8.13
C PRO A 17 9.30 -7.14 -7.12
N PHE A 18 9.33 -6.08 -6.29
CA PHE A 18 10.32 -5.92 -5.24
C PHE A 18 10.14 -6.98 -4.14
N GLU A 19 8.90 -7.19 -3.70
CA GLU A 19 8.56 -8.21 -2.71
C GLU A 19 8.96 -9.59 -3.19
N THR A 20 8.57 -9.98 -4.42
CA THR A 20 8.91 -11.28 -5.00
C THR A 20 10.42 -11.51 -4.98
N ALA A 21 11.20 -10.57 -5.51
CA ALA A 21 12.66 -10.69 -5.52
C ALA A 21 13.26 -10.78 -4.11
N SER A 22 12.69 -10.05 -3.14
CA SER A 22 13.15 -10.12 -1.74
C SER A 22 12.90 -11.49 -1.11
N TYR A 23 11.76 -12.12 -1.43
CA TYR A 23 11.40 -13.44 -0.89
C TYR A 23 12.14 -14.60 -1.58
N GLU A 24 12.49 -14.45 -2.86
CA GLU A 24 13.21 -15.46 -3.66
C GLU A 24 14.73 -15.39 -3.46
N THR A 25 15.27 -14.23 -3.05
CA THR A 25 16.71 -14.08 -2.80
C THR A 25 17.08 -14.71 -1.47
N GLN A 26 18.14 -15.52 -1.45
CA GLN A 26 18.66 -16.15 -0.24
C GLN A 26 19.28 -15.12 0.70
N VAL A 27 19.22 -15.40 2.01
CA VAL A 27 19.86 -14.58 3.03
C VAL A 27 21.37 -14.44 2.75
N GLY A 28 21.89 -13.23 2.84
CA GLY A 28 23.26 -12.87 2.53
C GLY A 28 23.55 -12.57 1.05
N HIS A 29 22.63 -12.91 0.15
CA HIS A 29 22.80 -12.72 -1.30
C HIS A 29 22.13 -11.44 -1.80
N VAL A 30 22.49 -11.08 -3.03
CA VAL A 30 21.99 -9.91 -3.77
C VAL A 30 21.14 -10.40 -4.94
N SER A 31 19.98 -9.79 -5.15
CA SER A 31 19.10 -10.11 -6.26
C SER A 31 19.68 -9.64 -7.60
N GLU A 32 19.16 -10.21 -8.71
CA GLU A 32 19.23 -9.56 -10.01
C GLU A 32 18.53 -8.19 -10.00
N PRO A 33 18.87 -7.28 -10.96
CA PRO A 33 18.19 -5.99 -11.05
C PRO A 33 16.67 -6.14 -11.24
N VAL A 34 15.88 -5.56 -10.34
CA VAL A 34 14.42 -5.65 -10.33
C VAL A 34 13.79 -4.36 -10.80
N LYS A 35 12.99 -4.41 -11.86
CA LYS A 35 12.25 -3.26 -12.38
C LYS A 35 10.92 -3.09 -11.66
N THR A 36 10.69 -1.90 -11.11
CA THR A 36 9.40 -1.48 -10.55
C THR A 36 8.94 -0.17 -11.20
N ARG A 37 7.77 0.34 -10.81
CA ARG A 37 7.29 1.68 -11.24
C ARG A 37 8.17 2.84 -10.73
N PHE A 38 9.02 2.58 -9.74
CA PHE A 38 9.93 3.58 -9.14
C PHE A 38 11.34 3.54 -9.73
N GLY A 39 11.65 2.58 -10.59
CA GLY A 39 12.97 2.41 -11.20
C GLY A 39 13.51 0.99 -11.06
N TYR A 40 14.82 0.85 -11.20
CA TYR A 40 15.53 -0.40 -10.99
C TYR A 40 16.10 -0.49 -9.58
N HIS A 41 15.99 -1.66 -8.97
CA HIS A 41 16.44 -1.95 -7.62
C HIS A 41 17.40 -3.13 -7.62
N ILE A 42 18.40 -3.09 -6.75
CA ILE A 42 19.24 -4.22 -6.38
C ILE A 42 18.97 -4.45 -4.89
N ILE A 43 18.63 -5.68 -4.51
CA ILE A 43 18.14 -6.02 -3.17
C ILE A 43 19.10 -7.00 -2.52
N LYS A 44 19.67 -6.63 -1.36
CA LYS A 44 20.42 -7.55 -0.51
C LYS A 44 19.50 -8.00 0.64
N VAL A 45 19.28 -9.32 0.76
CA VAL A 45 18.54 -9.89 1.88
C VAL A 45 19.50 -10.14 3.03
N ASN A 46 19.38 -9.37 4.09
CA ASN A 46 20.27 -9.46 5.25
C ASN A 46 19.85 -10.55 6.23
N ASP A 47 18.52 -10.75 6.40
CA ASP A 47 17.95 -11.73 7.32
C ASP A 47 16.53 -12.09 6.96
N LYS A 48 16.02 -13.22 7.48
CA LYS A 48 14.66 -13.71 7.33
C LYS A 48 14.19 -14.36 8.62
N ARG A 49 13.04 -13.95 9.12
CA ARG A 49 12.42 -14.54 10.33
C ARG A 49 10.91 -14.67 10.17
N PRO A 50 10.24 -15.53 10.95
CA PRO A 50 8.80 -15.53 11.06
C PRO A 50 8.25 -14.17 11.50
N SER A 51 7.03 -13.84 11.10
CA SER A 51 6.35 -12.65 11.63
C SER A 51 6.04 -12.82 13.11
N ARG A 52 6.27 -11.77 13.89
CA ARG A 52 6.08 -11.77 15.35
C ARG A 52 4.65 -11.40 15.78
N GLY A 53 3.75 -11.14 14.81
CA GLY A 53 2.40 -10.68 15.12
C GLY A 53 2.35 -9.19 15.47
N GLU A 54 1.58 -8.85 16.50
CA GLU A 54 1.42 -7.48 17.01
C GLU A 54 1.57 -7.44 18.52
N VAL A 55 2.05 -6.30 19.03
CA VAL A 55 2.15 -6.01 20.46
C VAL A 55 1.37 -4.75 20.81
N LYS A 56 0.84 -4.71 22.02
CA LYS A 56 0.30 -3.52 22.68
C LYS A 56 1.21 -3.18 23.83
N VAL A 57 1.69 -1.94 23.88
CA VAL A 57 2.61 -1.50 24.91
C VAL A 57 2.17 -0.16 25.51
N ALA A 58 2.69 0.14 26.70
CA ALA A 58 2.78 1.50 27.19
C ALA A 58 4.24 1.95 27.15
N HIS A 59 4.49 3.26 26.94
CA HIS A 59 5.83 3.80 26.98
C HIS A 59 5.93 5.09 27.79
N ILE A 60 7.12 5.33 28.32
CA ILE A 60 7.54 6.63 28.88
C ILE A 60 8.65 7.14 27.97
N MET A 61 8.52 8.34 27.44
CA MET A 61 9.51 8.98 26.60
C MET A 61 10.03 10.24 27.25
N ILE A 62 11.34 10.38 27.36
CA ILE A 62 12.02 11.62 27.75
C ILE A 62 12.77 12.13 26.53
N ARG A 63 12.30 13.26 26.01
CA ARG A 63 12.79 13.82 24.75
C ARG A 63 14.23 14.32 24.90
N THR A 64 15.01 14.09 23.86
CA THR A 64 16.35 14.66 23.71
C THR A 64 16.32 15.70 22.60
N ASP A 65 16.84 16.90 22.85
CA ASP A 65 16.97 17.95 21.85
C ASP A 65 18.45 18.04 21.41
N ALA A 66 18.74 17.45 20.26
CA ALA A 66 20.10 17.44 19.71
C ALA A 66 20.71 18.83 19.47
N LYS A 67 19.89 19.90 19.50
CA LYS A 67 20.35 21.29 19.33
C LYS A 67 20.75 21.95 20.65
N LYS A 68 20.45 21.34 21.79
CA LYS A 68 20.77 21.88 23.12
C LYS A 68 21.92 21.11 23.77
N LEU A 69 22.94 21.81 24.19
CA LEU A 69 24.07 21.22 24.91
C LEU A 69 23.56 20.48 26.19
N ASN A 70 24.08 19.27 26.42
CA ASN A 70 23.79 18.44 27.61
C ASN A 70 22.36 17.91 27.78
N THR A 71 21.43 18.08 26.80
CA THR A 71 20.08 17.54 26.95
C THR A 71 20.04 16.02 26.98
N ASP A 72 20.93 15.35 26.26
CA ASP A 72 20.99 13.89 26.27
C ASP A 72 21.36 13.36 27.66
N THR A 73 22.37 13.96 28.31
CA THR A 73 22.82 13.58 29.67
C THR A 73 21.70 13.78 30.69
N LEU A 74 21.00 14.92 30.65
CA LEU A 74 19.89 15.22 31.56
C LEU A 74 18.72 14.27 31.33
N SER A 75 18.37 14.01 30.08
CA SER A 75 17.30 13.07 29.72
C SER A 75 17.64 11.65 30.15
N LYS A 76 18.90 11.25 30.02
CA LYS A 76 19.41 9.96 30.48
C LYS A 76 19.27 9.83 32.01
N VAL A 77 19.75 10.81 32.78
CA VAL A 77 19.61 10.80 34.23
C VAL A 77 18.13 10.66 34.63
N LYS A 78 17.26 11.48 34.05
CA LYS A 78 15.84 11.48 34.36
C LYS A 78 15.17 10.14 34.04
N VAL A 79 15.48 9.51 32.90
CA VAL A 79 14.85 8.22 32.54
C VAL A 79 15.32 7.11 33.47
N TYR A 80 16.58 7.13 33.94
CA TYR A 80 17.08 6.15 34.90
C TYR A 80 16.48 6.34 36.29
N GLU A 81 16.24 7.57 36.77
CA GLU A 81 15.48 7.84 38.01
C GLU A 81 14.06 7.26 37.94
N ILE A 82 13.40 7.40 36.78
CA ILE A 82 12.09 6.80 36.53
C ILE A 82 12.18 5.27 36.55
N TYR A 83 13.21 4.72 35.92
CA TYR A 83 13.46 3.28 35.88
C TYR A 83 13.68 2.69 37.27
N ASP A 84 14.50 3.35 38.12
CA ASP A 84 14.71 2.93 39.50
C ASP A 84 13.39 2.94 40.31
N SER A 85 12.53 3.92 40.08
CA SER A 85 11.19 3.95 40.69
C SER A 85 10.31 2.78 40.20
N LEU A 86 10.44 2.39 38.94
CA LEU A 86 9.73 1.22 38.38
C LEU A 86 10.23 -0.09 38.99
N LEU A 87 11.54 -0.24 39.17
CA LEU A 87 12.14 -1.42 39.82
C LEU A 87 11.67 -1.56 41.28
N THR A 88 11.68 -0.47 42.02
CA THR A 88 11.23 -0.46 43.46
C THR A 88 9.76 -0.87 43.56
N ASN A 89 8.91 -0.53 42.62
CA ASN A 89 7.48 -0.80 42.63
C ASN A 89 7.05 -1.95 41.71
N SER A 90 8.00 -2.75 41.21
CA SER A 90 7.73 -3.85 40.28
C SER A 90 6.88 -3.42 39.06
N GLY A 91 7.03 -2.18 38.61
CA GLY A 91 6.33 -1.58 37.47
C GLY A 91 4.84 -1.29 37.70
N SER A 92 4.32 -1.39 38.91
CA SER A 92 2.91 -1.12 39.22
C SER A 92 2.52 0.36 39.01
N ASN A 93 3.44 1.28 39.21
CA ASN A 93 3.28 2.72 39.06
C ASN A 93 3.58 3.25 37.65
N PHE A 94 3.71 2.36 36.65
CA PHE A 94 4.12 2.75 35.26
C PHE A 94 3.19 3.82 34.67
N MET A 95 1.88 3.64 34.77
CA MET A 95 0.90 4.57 34.22
C MET A 95 0.95 5.96 34.89
N GLU A 96 1.20 6.01 36.18
CA GLU A 96 1.33 7.26 36.94
C GLU A 96 2.60 8.02 36.50
N LEU A 97 3.73 7.30 36.39
CA LEU A 97 4.99 7.85 35.95
C LEU A 97 4.90 8.33 34.49
N ALA A 98 4.20 7.58 33.61
CA ALA A 98 3.97 7.99 32.24
C ALA A 98 3.15 9.31 32.16
N LYS A 99 2.08 9.43 32.94
CA LYS A 99 1.27 10.66 33.01
C LYS A 99 2.08 11.85 33.52
N LYS A 100 2.93 11.61 34.49
CA LYS A 100 3.68 12.67 35.19
C LYS A 100 4.90 13.13 34.34
N TYR A 101 5.64 12.20 33.77
CA TYR A 101 6.97 12.48 33.24
C TYR A 101 7.12 12.33 31.72
N SER A 102 6.23 11.59 31.05
CA SER A 102 6.40 11.38 29.62
C SER A 102 6.27 12.68 28.83
N ASP A 103 7.22 12.91 27.91
CA ASP A 103 7.20 14.01 26.97
C ASP A 103 6.33 13.71 25.72
N ASP A 104 5.96 12.45 25.48
CA ASP A 104 4.87 12.12 24.56
C ASP A 104 3.52 12.36 25.26
N LYS A 105 3.03 13.59 25.15
CA LYS A 105 1.79 14.00 25.83
C LYS A 105 0.56 13.26 25.32
N LYS A 106 0.57 12.76 24.07
CA LYS A 106 -0.58 12.05 23.48
C LYS A 106 -0.80 10.71 24.18
N SER A 107 0.23 9.90 24.32
CA SER A 107 0.15 8.62 25.02
C SER A 107 0.28 8.80 26.55
N GLY A 108 1.13 9.69 27.02
CA GLY A 108 1.36 9.97 28.44
C GLY A 108 0.07 10.29 29.19
N SER A 109 -0.83 11.10 28.63
CA SER A 109 -2.15 11.37 29.24
C SER A 109 -3.00 10.12 29.48
N LYS A 110 -2.76 9.06 28.72
CA LYS A 110 -3.42 7.75 28.80
C LYS A 110 -2.55 6.70 29.55
N GLY A 111 -1.58 7.14 30.33
CA GLY A 111 -0.66 6.24 31.04
C GLY A 111 0.42 5.63 30.16
N GLY A 112 0.71 6.23 29.01
CA GLY A 112 1.73 5.79 28.06
C GLY A 112 1.21 4.78 27.03
N GLU A 113 -0.06 4.40 27.04
CA GLU A 113 -0.59 3.39 26.12
C GLU A 113 -0.50 3.81 24.67
N LEU A 114 -0.02 2.88 23.82
CA LEU A 114 0.00 2.95 22.37
C LEU A 114 -1.00 1.97 21.78
N ASP A 115 -1.44 2.27 20.55
CA ASP A 115 -2.25 1.34 19.78
C ASP A 115 -1.43 0.08 19.41
N TRP A 116 -2.12 -1.01 19.05
CA TRP A 116 -1.48 -2.21 18.55
C TRP A 116 -0.58 -1.91 17.35
N PHE A 117 0.62 -2.46 17.35
CA PHE A 117 1.52 -2.35 16.22
C PHE A 117 2.28 -3.66 15.94
N GLY A 118 2.55 -3.86 14.66
CA GLY A 118 3.39 -4.94 14.14
C GLY A 118 4.64 -4.39 13.48
N THR A 119 5.27 -5.23 12.68
CA THR A 119 6.53 -4.94 11.97
C THR A 119 6.44 -3.67 11.12
N ASN A 120 7.46 -2.81 11.20
CA ASN A 120 7.60 -1.53 10.47
C ASN A 120 6.56 -0.45 10.79
N LYS A 121 6.02 -0.47 11.99
CA LYS A 121 5.10 0.58 12.47
C LYS A 121 5.78 1.57 13.41
N MET A 122 6.85 1.15 14.07
CA MET A 122 7.66 1.96 14.96
C MET A 122 9.10 2.03 14.47
N VAL A 123 9.92 2.95 15.01
CA VAL A 123 11.35 2.97 14.73
C VAL A 123 11.98 1.67 15.21
N LYS A 124 12.98 1.20 14.46
CA LYS A 124 13.55 -0.14 14.61
C LYS A 124 13.90 -0.50 16.06
N ASN A 125 14.65 0.34 16.75
CA ASN A 125 15.08 0.06 18.14
C ASN A 125 13.88 -0.06 19.08
N PHE A 126 12.85 0.77 18.91
CA PHE A 126 11.64 0.70 19.73
C PHE A 126 10.86 -0.60 19.47
N GLU A 127 10.73 -0.97 18.20
CA GLU A 127 10.04 -2.20 17.80
C GLU A 127 10.75 -3.43 18.35
N GLU A 128 12.08 -3.51 18.21
CA GLU A 128 12.86 -4.66 18.70
C GLU A 128 12.70 -4.80 20.21
N VAL A 129 12.90 -3.75 20.98
CA VAL A 129 12.73 -3.79 22.45
C VAL A 129 11.32 -4.20 22.85
N ALA A 130 10.28 -3.65 22.18
CA ALA A 130 8.89 -3.98 22.51
C ALA A 130 8.54 -5.46 22.25
N PHE A 131 9.06 -6.04 21.16
CA PHE A 131 8.83 -7.44 20.83
C PHE A 131 9.69 -8.43 21.61
N ASP A 132 10.81 -7.98 22.17
CA ASP A 132 11.74 -8.83 22.95
C ASP A 132 11.32 -8.93 24.43
N LEU A 133 10.29 -8.18 24.85
CA LEU A 133 9.70 -8.37 26.17
C LEU A 133 8.97 -9.73 26.24
N ASP A 134 9.35 -10.55 27.22
CA ASP A 134 8.92 -11.96 27.29
C ASP A 134 7.51 -12.16 27.86
N SER A 135 7.06 -11.29 28.75
CA SER A 135 5.80 -11.49 29.49
C SER A 135 5.00 -10.21 29.64
N ILE A 136 3.67 -10.35 29.66
CA ILE A 136 2.77 -9.24 29.94
C ILE A 136 3.09 -8.65 31.31
N GLY A 137 3.25 -7.33 31.35
CA GLY A 137 3.66 -6.58 32.53
C GLY A 137 5.16 -6.32 32.65
N ALA A 138 6.01 -7.06 31.90
CA ALA A 138 7.44 -6.78 31.84
C ALA A 138 7.70 -5.40 31.21
N PHE A 139 8.76 -4.76 31.65
CA PHE A 139 9.20 -3.47 31.11
C PHE A 139 10.71 -3.49 30.81
N SER A 140 11.10 -2.70 29.81
CA SER A 140 12.48 -2.65 29.33
C SER A 140 13.37 -1.82 30.26
N GLU A 141 14.67 -2.04 30.16
CA GLU A 141 15.65 -1.02 30.54
C GLU A 141 15.46 0.25 29.69
N PRO A 142 15.96 1.41 30.17
CA PRO A 142 16.02 2.61 29.35
C PRO A 142 16.86 2.42 28.08
N PHE A 143 16.31 2.77 26.92
CA PHE A 143 16.98 2.72 25.63
C PHE A 143 16.73 4.00 24.82
N GLN A 144 17.59 4.26 23.84
CA GLN A 144 17.56 5.48 23.05
C GLN A 144 17.04 5.26 21.64
N THR A 145 16.25 6.22 21.15
CA THR A 145 15.88 6.38 19.74
C THR A 145 16.19 7.80 19.29
N GLU A 146 15.92 8.12 18.03
CA GLU A 146 16.05 9.51 17.51
C GLU A 146 15.13 10.52 18.21
N PHE A 147 14.10 10.08 18.93
CA PHE A 147 13.15 10.93 19.66
C PHE A 147 13.57 11.19 21.12
N GLY A 148 14.50 10.41 21.65
CA GLY A 148 14.97 10.51 23.03
C GLY A 148 15.08 9.14 23.70
N TRP A 149 14.99 9.15 25.02
CA TRP A 149 15.06 7.97 25.89
C TRP A 149 13.67 7.39 26.16
N HIS A 150 13.58 6.07 26.14
CA HIS A 150 12.33 5.36 26.32
C HIS A 150 12.44 4.26 27.37
N ILE A 151 11.32 3.96 28.05
CA ILE A 151 11.06 2.73 28.77
C ILE A 151 9.73 2.20 28.22
N VAL A 152 9.66 0.93 27.85
CA VAL A 152 8.48 0.29 27.28
C VAL A 152 7.99 -0.81 28.20
N LYS A 153 6.68 -0.89 28.46
CA LYS A 153 6.02 -1.97 29.19
C LYS A 153 5.09 -2.74 28.28
N LEU A 154 5.21 -4.07 28.24
CA LEU A 154 4.32 -4.92 27.47
C LEU A 154 2.96 -5.02 28.17
N LEU A 155 1.91 -4.64 27.47
CA LEU A 155 0.53 -4.73 27.93
C LEU A 155 -0.17 -5.98 27.40
N ASP A 156 0.09 -6.33 26.12
CA ASP A 156 -0.48 -7.51 25.50
C ASP A 156 0.31 -7.89 24.24
N LYS A 157 0.23 -9.17 23.83
CA LYS A 157 0.92 -9.71 22.66
C LYS A 157 0.03 -10.73 21.95
N LYS A 158 -0.14 -10.59 20.65
CA LYS A 158 -0.89 -11.54 19.83
C LYS A 158 -0.08 -11.99 18.62
N GLY A 159 -0.12 -13.29 18.36
CA GLY A 159 0.50 -13.89 17.21
C GLY A 159 -0.21 -13.52 15.91
N LEU A 160 0.16 -14.18 14.82
CA LEU A 160 -0.56 -14.05 13.57
C LEU A 160 -1.99 -14.59 13.74
N PRO A 161 -3.00 -13.85 13.29
CA PRO A 161 -4.36 -14.35 13.30
C PRO A 161 -4.52 -15.52 12.32
N GLU A 162 -5.47 -16.40 12.58
CA GLU A 162 -5.84 -17.49 11.68
C GLU A 162 -6.29 -16.95 10.32
N PHE A 163 -5.99 -17.70 9.25
CA PHE A 163 -6.26 -17.27 7.87
C PHE A 163 -7.71 -16.85 7.65
N GLU A 164 -8.68 -17.60 8.17
CA GLU A 164 -10.10 -17.29 7.99
C GLU A 164 -10.50 -15.95 8.62
N GLN A 165 -9.83 -15.52 9.69
CA GLN A 165 -10.07 -14.22 10.35
C GLN A 165 -9.61 -13.03 9.49
N ILE A 166 -8.51 -13.20 8.75
CA ILE A 166 -7.90 -12.13 7.93
C ILE A 166 -8.18 -12.25 6.44
N LYS A 167 -8.84 -13.31 6.00
CA LYS A 167 -9.11 -13.62 4.58
C LYS A 167 -9.78 -12.47 3.83
N SER A 168 -10.79 -11.85 4.43
CA SER A 168 -11.51 -10.74 3.81
C SER A 168 -10.63 -9.48 3.67
N GLU A 169 -9.78 -9.22 4.65
CA GLU A 169 -8.82 -8.12 4.61
C GLU A 169 -7.73 -8.38 3.56
N LEU A 170 -7.15 -9.59 3.57
CA LEU A 170 -6.15 -10.00 2.57
C LEU A 170 -6.71 -9.88 1.15
N LYS A 171 -7.96 -10.33 0.94
CA LYS A 171 -8.64 -10.19 -0.36
C LYS A 171 -8.68 -8.73 -0.82
N LYS A 172 -9.13 -7.81 0.04
CA LYS A 172 -9.18 -6.37 -0.28
C LYS A 172 -7.79 -5.79 -0.56
N ARG A 173 -6.76 -6.23 0.17
CA ARG A 173 -5.37 -5.79 -0.05
C ARG A 173 -4.83 -6.29 -1.39
N ILE A 174 -5.06 -7.57 -1.72
CA ILE A 174 -4.66 -8.17 -3.00
C ILE A 174 -5.39 -7.51 -4.17
N GLU A 175 -6.68 -7.19 -4.06
CA GLU A 175 -7.45 -6.51 -5.10
C GLU A 175 -6.87 -5.13 -5.47
N ARG A 176 -6.25 -4.44 -4.50
CA ARG A 176 -5.58 -3.14 -4.70
C ARG A 176 -4.11 -3.26 -5.10
N ASP A 177 -3.54 -4.44 -4.96
CA ASP A 177 -2.14 -4.69 -5.27
C ASP A 177 -1.93 -4.90 -6.78
N SER A 178 -0.73 -4.57 -7.28
CA SER A 178 -0.38 -4.73 -8.70
C SER A 178 -0.42 -6.18 -9.18
N ARG A 179 -0.31 -7.18 -8.30
CA ARG A 179 -0.46 -8.60 -8.64
C ARG A 179 -1.85 -8.95 -9.16
N SER A 180 -2.89 -8.24 -8.70
CA SER A 180 -4.25 -8.42 -9.21
C SER A 180 -4.38 -8.05 -10.69
N GLN A 181 -3.53 -7.14 -11.19
CA GLN A 181 -3.52 -6.76 -12.61
C GLN A 181 -3.00 -7.91 -13.49
N LYS A 182 -1.99 -8.65 -13.03
CA LYS A 182 -1.49 -9.83 -13.78
C LYS A 182 -2.59 -10.88 -13.95
N THR A 183 -3.33 -11.19 -12.89
CA THR A 183 -4.46 -12.12 -12.97
C THR A 183 -5.53 -11.61 -13.92
N ARG A 184 -5.87 -10.32 -13.87
CA ARG A 184 -6.83 -9.70 -14.79
C ARG A 184 -6.35 -9.75 -16.24
N ASP A 185 -5.08 -9.48 -16.49
CA ASP A 185 -4.53 -9.51 -17.86
C ASP A 185 -4.55 -10.94 -18.41
N VAL A 186 -4.21 -11.95 -17.61
CA VAL A 186 -4.33 -13.38 -18.01
C VAL A 186 -5.78 -13.75 -18.32
N VAL A 187 -6.73 -13.36 -17.48
CA VAL A 187 -8.17 -13.59 -17.73
C VAL A 187 -8.61 -12.89 -19.01
N ILE A 188 -8.20 -11.64 -19.22
CA ILE A 188 -8.55 -10.89 -20.43
C ILE A 188 -7.97 -11.57 -21.68
N ASP A 189 -6.72 -12.04 -21.64
CA ASP A 189 -6.12 -12.72 -22.80
C ASP A 189 -6.77 -14.07 -23.07
N ARG A 190 -7.16 -14.82 -22.06
CA ARG A 190 -7.97 -16.02 -22.20
C ARG A 190 -9.31 -15.72 -22.85
N LEU A 191 -10.04 -14.72 -22.36
CA LEU A 191 -11.35 -14.31 -22.91
C LEU A 191 -11.25 -13.84 -24.36
N LYS A 192 -10.21 -13.09 -24.72
CA LYS A 192 -9.99 -12.73 -26.13
C LYS A 192 -9.88 -13.95 -27.04
N SER A 193 -9.18 -14.99 -26.56
CA SER A 193 -9.05 -16.24 -27.32
C SER A 193 -10.38 -17.01 -27.39
N GLU A 194 -11.08 -17.15 -26.28
CA GLU A 194 -12.35 -17.87 -26.18
C GLU A 194 -13.46 -17.24 -27.02
N TRP A 195 -13.49 -15.89 -27.07
CA TRP A 195 -14.51 -15.13 -27.78
C TRP A 195 -14.03 -14.59 -29.12
N GLY A 196 -12.97 -15.13 -29.69
CA GLY A 196 -12.45 -14.72 -31.00
C GLY A 196 -12.41 -13.19 -31.17
N PHE A 197 -11.87 -12.48 -30.16
CA PHE A 197 -11.87 -11.02 -30.11
C PHE A 197 -11.02 -10.40 -31.22
N VAL A 198 -11.61 -9.53 -32.02
CA VAL A 198 -10.94 -8.77 -33.08
C VAL A 198 -11.06 -7.27 -32.79
N GLU A 199 -9.94 -6.56 -32.87
CA GLU A 199 -9.85 -5.11 -32.65
C GLU A 199 -9.52 -4.36 -33.93
N ASN A 200 -10.36 -3.39 -34.31
CA ASN A 200 -10.06 -2.42 -35.34
C ASN A 200 -9.35 -1.21 -34.71
N LYS A 201 -8.02 -1.26 -34.64
CA LYS A 201 -7.22 -0.20 -34.00
C LYS A 201 -7.41 1.18 -34.64
N LYS A 202 -7.66 1.25 -35.96
CA LYS A 202 -7.87 2.51 -36.68
C LYS A 202 -9.21 3.17 -36.36
N ALA A 203 -10.20 2.41 -35.89
CA ALA A 203 -11.49 2.97 -35.53
C ALA A 203 -11.44 3.99 -34.36
N LYS A 204 -10.36 3.95 -33.56
CA LYS A 204 -10.11 4.95 -32.50
C LYS A 204 -9.67 6.31 -33.06
N ASP A 205 -9.09 6.37 -34.24
CA ASP A 205 -8.41 7.58 -34.74
C ASP A 205 -9.36 8.75 -35.01
N VAL A 206 -10.65 8.48 -35.21
CA VAL A 206 -11.66 9.52 -35.38
C VAL A 206 -11.77 10.39 -34.11
N PHE A 207 -11.62 9.81 -32.92
CA PHE A 207 -11.77 10.52 -31.65
C PHE A 207 -10.67 11.56 -31.42
N TYR A 208 -9.46 11.36 -31.92
CA TYR A 208 -8.40 12.37 -31.90
C TYR A 208 -8.69 13.61 -32.77
N LYS A 209 -9.64 13.48 -33.71
CA LYS A 209 -10.04 14.57 -34.61
C LYS A 209 -11.28 15.31 -34.16
N ILE A 210 -12.22 14.57 -33.52
CA ILE A 210 -13.54 15.16 -33.14
C ILE A 210 -13.58 15.68 -31.72
N ILE A 211 -12.66 15.27 -30.84
CA ILE A 211 -12.60 15.73 -29.46
C ILE A 211 -11.63 16.91 -29.36
N ASN A 212 -12.14 18.01 -28.86
CA ASN A 212 -11.43 19.26 -28.62
C ASN A 212 -11.93 19.88 -27.29
N ASP A 213 -11.59 21.12 -27.02
CA ASP A 213 -12.01 21.82 -25.79
C ASP A 213 -13.54 21.96 -25.66
N ASP A 214 -14.28 22.04 -26.78
CA ASP A 214 -15.74 22.12 -26.77
C ASP A 214 -16.40 20.87 -26.20
N PHE A 215 -15.74 19.72 -26.33
CA PHE A 215 -16.18 18.48 -25.70
C PHE A 215 -16.37 18.65 -24.19
N PHE A 216 -15.44 19.32 -23.50
CA PHE A 216 -15.54 19.59 -22.05
C PHE A 216 -16.60 20.64 -21.72
N ASN A 217 -16.98 21.48 -22.68
CA ASN A 217 -18.03 22.49 -22.56
C ASN A 217 -19.44 21.96 -22.92
N GLY A 218 -19.58 20.65 -23.13
CA GLY A 218 -20.88 20.03 -23.34
C GLY A 218 -21.20 19.64 -24.79
N GLU A 219 -20.23 19.76 -25.73
CA GLU A 219 -20.46 19.35 -27.09
C GLU A 219 -20.86 17.87 -27.19
N ASP A 220 -21.89 17.61 -28.03
CA ASP A 220 -22.37 16.26 -28.31
C ASP A 220 -21.61 15.65 -29.49
N ILE A 221 -20.54 14.91 -29.17
CA ILE A 221 -19.69 14.25 -30.19
C ILE A 221 -20.43 13.14 -30.93
N LEU A 222 -21.62 12.68 -30.46
CA LEU A 222 -22.41 11.68 -31.17
C LEU A 222 -22.87 12.20 -32.52
N LYS A 223 -23.12 13.50 -32.66
CA LYS A 223 -23.51 14.14 -33.91
C LYS A 223 -22.41 14.17 -34.97
N LYS A 224 -21.16 14.00 -34.55
CA LYS A 224 -19.97 13.94 -35.41
C LYS A 224 -19.70 12.52 -35.95
N ILE A 225 -20.44 11.53 -35.49
CA ILE A 225 -20.34 10.13 -35.90
C ILE A 225 -21.58 9.77 -36.72
N ASN A 226 -21.38 9.52 -38.02
CA ASN A 226 -22.48 9.11 -38.92
C ASN A 226 -22.99 7.71 -38.57
N ASN A 227 -24.31 7.56 -38.40
CA ASN A 227 -24.94 6.32 -37.94
C ASN A 227 -24.25 5.80 -36.66
N ASP A 228 -23.80 4.53 -36.67
CA ASP A 228 -23.04 3.92 -35.55
C ASP A 228 -21.52 4.08 -35.71
N GLY A 229 -21.06 4.61 -36.83
CA GLY A 229 -19.66 4.69 -37.18
C GLY A 229 -19.06 3.34 -37.57
N HIS A 230 -17.73 3.23 -37.46
CA HIS A 230 -17.04 1.98 -37.73
C HIS A 230 -17.05 1.03 -36.52
N VAL A 231 -17.03 -0.27 -36.82
CA VAL A 231 -16.84 -1.31 -35.81
C VAL A 231 -15.47 -1.14 -35.15
N MET A 232 -15.45 -1.11 -33.84
CA MET A 232 -14.25 -1.04 -33.01
C MET A 232 -13.79 -2.41 -32.54
N PHE A 233 -14.74 -3.22 -32.07
CA PHE A 233 -14.48 -4.58 -31.58
C PHE A 233 -15.53 -5.56 -32.15
N VAL A 234 -15.05 -6.77 -32.42
CA VAL A 234 -15.90 -7.92 -32.77
C VAL A 234 -15.59 -9.03 -31.80
N PHE A 235 -16.62 -9.67 -31.28
CA PHE A 235 -16.56 -10.88 -30.48
C PHE A 235 -17.25 -11.99 -31.26
N ASN A 236 -16.54 -13.09 -31.51
CA ASN A 236 -17.05 -14.26 -32.22
C ASN A 236 -17.20 -15.42 -31.23
N SER A 237 -18.39 -15.71 -30.78
CA SER A 237 -18.62 -16.85 -29.88
C SER A 237 -18.44 -18.16 -30.62
N SER A 238 -17.54 -19.00 -30.13
CA SER A 238 -17.36 -20.37 -30.64
C SER A 238 -18.43 -21.34 -30.10
N GLN A 239 -19.22 -20.93 -29.11
CA GLN A 239 -20.24 -21.80 -28.47
C GLN A 239 -21.54 -21.83 -29.28
N ASP A 240 -21.99 -20.69 -29.78
CA ASP A 240 -23.25 -20.51 -30.46
C ASP A 240 -23.17 -19.84 -31.84
N ASN A 241 -21.97 -19.64 -32.34
CA ASN A 241 -21.66 -18.91 -33.59
C ASN A 241 -22.25 -17.49 -33.63
N SER A 242 -22.56 -16.89 -32.50
CA SER A 242 -23.02 -15.51 -32.44
C SER A 242 -21.87 -14.52 -32.60
N GLN A 243 -22.19 -13.33 -33.11
CA GLN A 243 -21.25 -12.23 -33.22
C GLN A 243 -21.81 -11.00 -32.51
N ARG A 244 -20.98 -10.39 -31.66
CA ARG A 244 -21.29 -9.09 -31.02
C ARG A 244 -20.34 -8.03 -31.58
N TYR A 245 -20.94 -6.94 -32.02
CA TYR A 245 -20.23 -5.77 -32.54
C TYR A 245 -20.28 -4.63 -31.53
N VAL A 246 -19.17 -3.91 -31.37
CA VAL A 246 -19.07 -2.67 -30.61
C VAL A 246 -18.62 -1.58 -31.54
N PHE A 247 -19.41 -0.51 -31.63
CA PHE A 247 -19.24 0.55 -32.60
C PHE A 247 -18.58 1.81 -31.98
N GLN A 248 -18.11 2.71 -32.83
CA GLN A 248 -17.57 4.02 -32.42
C GLN A 248 -18.58 4.80 -31.57
N LYS A 249 -19.88 4.72 -31.89
CA LYS A 249 -20.93 5.40 -31.14
C LYS A 249 -21.05 4.92 -29.69
N ASP A 250 -20.78 3.65 -29.43
CA ASP A 250 -20.81 3.09 -28.07
C ASP A 250 -19.64 3.63 -27.24
N PHE A 251 -18.46 3.73 -27.83
CA PHE A 251 -17.31 4.36 -27.18
C PHE A 251 -17.49 5.88 -27.00
N ALA A 252 -18.16 6.56 -27.94
CA ALA A 252 -18.50 7.98 -27.79
C ALA A 252 -19.43 8.23 -26.58
N LYS A 253 -20.48 7.38 -26.40
CA LYS A 253 -21.34 7.42 -25.21
C LYS A 253 -20.53 7.24 -23.93
N TYR A 254 -19.60 6.29 -23.93
CA TYR A 254 -18.71 6.04 -22.80
C TYR A 254 -17.84 7.26 -22.50
N LEU A 255 -17.24 7.90 -23.51
CA LEU A 255 -16.44 9.14 -23.36
C LEU A 255 -17.28 10.26 -22.73
N ILE A 256 -18.51 10.47 -23.21
CA ILE A 256 -19.43 11.46 -22.68
C ILE A 256 -19.72 11.20 -21.19
N SER A 257 -19.94 9.95 -20.80
CA SER A 257 -20.23 9.59 -19.40
C SER A 257 -19.07 9.83 -18.43
N TYR A 258 -17.86 9.99 -18.96
CA TYR A 258 -16.65 10.25 -18.17
C TYR A 258 -16.16 11.69 -18.29
N ARG A 259 -16.78 12.52 -19.14
CA ARG A 259 -16.35 13.89 -19.46
C ARG A 259 -16.08 14.73 -18.21
N ASP A 260 -17.01 14.75 -17.27
CA ASP A 260 -16.95 15.62 -16.08
C ASP A 260 -15.90 15.19 -15.06
N ARG A 261 -15.28 14.02 -15.25
CA ARG A 261 -14.18 13.52 -14.39
C ARG A 261 -12.81 14.04 -14.80
N PHE A 262 -12.72 14.69 -15.95
CA PHE A 262 -11.46 15.24 -16.46
C PHE A 262 -11.53 16.77 -16.49
N SER A 263 -10.43 17.41 -16.08
CA SER A 263 -10.28 18.84 -16.24
C SER A 263 -9.82 19.18 -17.66
N GLN A 264 -10.12 20.40 -18.12
CA GLN A 264 -9.65 20.93 -19.41
C GLN A 264 -8.11 21.00 -19.54
N LYS A 265 -7.36 20.76 -18.45
CA LYS A 265 -5.88 20.76 -18.44
C LYS A 265 -5.26 19.43 -18.84
N ILE A 266 -6.06 18.38 -19.04
CA ILE A 266 -5.51 17.07 -19.45
C ILE A 266 -5.20 17.08 -20.95
N ASP A 267 -4.11 16.42 -21.35
CA ASP A 267 -3.86 16.12 -22.75
C ASP A 267 -4.94 15.17 -23.30
N ILE A 268 -5.69 15.65 -24.29
CA ILE A 268 -6.83 14.97 -24.90
C ILE A 268 -6.44 13.57 -25.40
N ASN A 269 -5.28 13.44 -26.04
CA ASN A 269 -4.82 12.15 -26.57
C ASN A 269 -4.54 11.15 -25.44
N THR A 270 -3.96 11.61 -24.36
CA THR A 270 -3.75 10.80 -23.15
C THR A 270 -5.07 10.33 -22.55
N MET A 271 -6.05 11.23 -22.43
CA MET A 271 -7.40 10.89 -21.96
C MET A 271 -8.07 9.84 -22.84
N ILE A 272 -8.09 10.04 -24.15
CA ILE A 272 -8.68 9.09 -25.10
C ILE A 272 -8.02 7.71 -24.97
N ASN A 273 -6.69 7.65 -24.91
CA ASN A 273 -5.96 6.38 -24.79
C ASN A 273 -6.26 5.67 -23.48
N GLN A 274 -6.33 6.41 -22.37
CA GLN A 274 -6.62 5.85 -21.05
C GLN A 274 -8.06 5.29 -21.00
N LEU A 275 -9.05 6.06 -21.46
CA LEU A 275 -10.44 5.65 -21.51
C LEU A 275 -10.66 4.49 -22.50
N TYR A 276 -10.01 4.52 -23.66
CA TYR A 276 -10.07 3.42 -24.63
C TYR A 276 -9.55 2.10 -24.04
N LYS A 277 -8.42 2.15 -23.34
CA LYS A 277 -7.86 0.96 -22.66
C LYS A 277 -8.82 0.40 -21.63
N THR A 278 -9.45 1.27 -20.85
CA THR A 278 -10.42 0.87 -19.81
C THR A 278 -11.69 0.32 -20.43
N TYR A 279 -12.24 1.01 -21.43
CA TYR A 279 -13.44 0.58 -22.18
C TYR A 279 -13.24 -0.77 -22.83
N LYS A 280 -12.14 -0.97 -23.57
CA LYS A 280 -11.81 -2.25 -24.18
C LYS A 280 -11.77 -3.40 -23.16
N LYS A 281 -11.12 -3.19 -22.00
CA LYS A 281 -11.09 -4.19 -20.93
C LYS A 281 -12.48 -4.48 -20.40
N GLY A 282 -13.34 -3.47 -20.23
CA GLY A 282 -14.73 -3.61 -19.81
C GLY A 282 -15.51 -4.46 -20.81
N GLN A 283 -15.44 -4.16 -22.11
CA GLN A 283 -16.13 -4.89 -23.15
C GLN A 283 -15.74 -6.37 -23.24
N ILE A 284 -14.45 -6.69 -22.99
CA ILE A 284 -13.98 -8.08 -22.96
C ILE A 284 -14.54 -8.81 -21.72
N LEU A 285 -14.60 -8.15 -20.57
CA LEU A 285 -15.14 -8.75 -19.35
C LEU A 285 -16.67 -8.93 -19.42
N GLU A 286 -17.40 -8.05 -20.12
CA GLU A 286 -18.83 -8.19 -20.36
C GLU A 286 -19.21 -9.38 -21.26
N SER A 287 -18.25 -9.95 -22.01
CA SER A 287 -18.53 -11.14 -22.82
C SER A 287 -18.79 -12.42 -21.99
N ILE A 288 -18.58 -12.36 -20.68
CA ILE A 288 -18.85 -13.48 -19.75
C ILE A 288 -20.32 -13.54 -19.31
N ASN A 289 -21.06 -12.42 -19.43
CA ASN A 289 -22.44 -12.30 -19.00
C ASN A 289 -23.40 -12.39 -20.22
#